data_ab476886c7265698ba41bf1602edbc15
#
_entry.id   ab476886c7265698ba41bf1602edbc15
#
_cell.length_a   1.000
_cell.length_b   1.000
_cell.length_c   1.000
_cell.angle_alpha   90.00
_cell.angle_beta   90.00
_cell.angle_gamma   90.00
#
_symmetry.space_group_name_H-M   'P 1'
#
loop_
_entity.id
_entity.type
_entity.pdbx_description
1 polymer ?
#
loop_
_entity_poly.entity_id
_entity_poly.type
_entity_poly.pdbx_seq_one_letter_code
_entity_poly.pdbx_strand_id
1 'polypeptide(L)'
;MTESKKYPNNLRLITENMPSLLSVSVGILVGAGSCLETKNINGISHFIEHVTFKGTKRFSSTGLSEAFDDIGAQVNAFTSKEMTCYYVKSTKKQLERSVELLSDMFLNSVYDDEELSREKGVVIEEINMSYDTPEDVCLDALSQAFYGDEGLGQTILGDADNINSFNRQTVLNYRDDYYNADNIVISFAGNIDLKQADELVKKYILPFVSDKKSKPFNVTTRKNLCGKILKNKDVEQLHLALGFSGLKYDDPQSTAVSVFNVALGSGMSSRLFQEVREKLGLCYTVYSYPSGYRDSGSMAIYAGLNSESANKAYDAIMRVLKGLKTDGLTEKELERAKAQILSSFEFGAEST
;
A
#
# COMPACT_ATOMS: atom_id res chain seq x y z
N MET A 1 4.98 11.46 20.82
CA MET A 1 3.99 10.61 21.58
C MET A 1 2.71 10.61 20.78
N THR A 2 2.26 9.44 20.40
CA THR A 2 1.05 9.28 19.60
C THR A 2 -0.19 9.53 20.45
N GLU A 3 -1.06 10.42 20.00
CA GLU A 3 -2.34 10.72 20.63
C GLU A 3 -3.47 10.47 19.62
N SER A 4 -4.66 10.18 20.11
CA SER A 4 -5.82 9.92 19.26
C SER A 4 -7.11 10.49 19.81
N LYS A 5 -8.05 10.78 18.89
CA LYS A 5 -9.39 11.25 19.20
C LYS A 5 -10.41 10.60 18.28
N LYS A 6 -11.55 10.20 18.85
CA LYS A 6 -12.70 9.70 18.08
C LYS A 6 -13.86 10.70 18.18
N TYR A 7 -14.45 11.03 17.04
CA TYR A 7 -15.61 11.93 16.94
C TYR A 7 -16.93 11.16 17.05
N PRO A 8 -18.07 11.86 17.33
CA PRO A 8 -19.38 11.22 17.46
C PRO A 8 -19.84 10.41 16.23
N ASN A 9 -19.43 10.85 15.02
CA ASN A 9 -19.70 10.15 13.78
C ASN A 9 -18.69 9.03 13.45
N ASN A 10 -17.86 8.64 14.42
CA ASN A 10 -16.83 7.62 14.34
C ASN A 10 -15.58 8.01 13.49
N LEU A 11 -15.49 9.22 12.93
CA LEU A 11 -14.23 9.72 12.37
C LEU A 11 -13.13 9.62 13.44
N ARG A 12 -11.95 9.23 13.04
CA ARG A 12 -10.78 9.08 13.93
C ARG A 12 -9.70 10.06 13.54
N LEU A 13 -9.07 10.67 14.53
CA LEU A 13 -7.89 11.51 14.40
C LEU A 13 -6.75 10.87 15.16
N ILE A 14 -5.58 10.79 14.53
CA ILE A 14 -4.32 10.34 15.16
C ILE A 14 -3.27 11.41 14.92
N THR A 15 -2.47 11.70 15.94
CA THR A 15 -1.36 12.65 15.84
C THR A 15 -0.08 12.07 16.43
N GLU A 16 1.03 12.30 15.76
CA GLU A 16 2.37 12.08 16.29
C GLU A 16 3.09 13.43 16.33
N ASN A 17 3.23 13.99 17.54
CA ASN A 17 3.89 15.28 17.73
C ASN A 17 5.42 15.16 17.73
N MET A 18 6.04 15.74 16.71
CA MET A 18 7.49 15.77 16.48
C MET A 18 7.98 17.23 16.42
N PRO A 19 8.10 17.93 17.56
CA PRO A 19 8.26 19.39 17.61
C PRO A 19 9.60 19.87 17.06
N SER A 20 10.59 19.00 16.92
CA SER A 20 11.90 19.31 16.31
C SER A 20 11.86 19.44 14.80
N LEU A 21 10.82 18.91 14.14
CA LEU A 21 10.69 18.95 12.68
C LEU A 21 10.07 20.28 12.22
N LEU A 22 10.44 20.71 11.02
CA LEU A 22 9.91 21.93 10.38
C LEU A 22 8.68 21.65 9.50
N SER A 23 8.44 20.36 9.22
CA SER A 23 7.36 19.89 8.36
C SER A 23 6.23 19.25 9.17
N VAL A 24 5.07 19.16 8.53
CA VAL A 24 3.94 18.35 8.98
C VAL A 24 3.41 17.58 7.77
N SER A 25 3.20 16.29 7.95
CA SER A 25 2.47 15.43 7.01
C SER A 25 1.05 15.22 7.51
N VAL A 26 0.10 15.31 6.61
CA VAL A 26 -1.33 15.09 6.88
C VAL A 26 -1.84 14.02 5.94
N GLY A 27 -2.48 12.99 6.46
CA GLY A 27 -3.06 11.89 5.67
C GLY A 27 -4.54 11.72 5.95
N ILE A 28 -5.31 11.46 4.90
CA ILE A 28 -6.70 10.99 4.95
C ILE A 28 -6.68 9.54 4.47
N LEU A 29 -6.86 8.61 5.40
CA LEU A 29 -6.82 7.18 5.14
C LEU A 29 -8.25 6.64 5.11
N VAL A 30 -8.63 6.01 4.01
CA VAL A 30 -9.93 5.36 3.83
C VAL A 30 -9.71 3.86 3.90
N GLY A 31 -10.46 3.15 4.74
CA GLY A 31 -10.41 1.69 4.88
C GLY A 31 -11.07 0.97 3.69
N ALA A 32 -10.68 1.34 2.47
CA ALA A 32 -11.13 0.75 1.23
C ALA A 32 -9.98 0.66 0.24
N GLY A 33 -9.80 -0.51 -0.36
CA GLY A 33 -8.79 -0.82 -1.34
C GLY A 33 -9.23 -2.00 -2.19
N SER A 34 -8.35 -2.54 -3.02
CA SER A 34 -8.72 -3.53 -4.04
C SER A 34 -9.35 -4.81 -3.47
N CYS A 35 -9.10 -5.16 -2.21
CA CYS A 35 -9.69 -6.36 -1.60
C CYS A 35 -11.21 -6.29 -1.36
N LEU A 36 -11.80 -5.08 -1.36
CA LEU A 36 -13.25 -4.87 -1.22
C LEU A 36 -13.98 -4.83 -2.55
N GLU A 37 -13.25 -4.89 -3.64
CA GLU A 37 -13.80 -4.80 -4.99
C GLU A 37 -14.35 -6.16 -5.45
N THR A 38 -15.46 -6.13 -6.16
CA THR A 38 -15.91 -7.30 -6.90
C THR A 38 -15.17 -7.38 -8.23
N LYS A 39 -15.17 -8.55 -8.88
CA LYS A 39 -14.49 -8.75 -10.15
C LYS A 39 -14.84 -7.70 -11.21
N ASN A 40 -16.10 -7.26 -11.26
CA ASN A 40 -16.59 -6.30 -12.28
C ASN A 40 -16.21 -4.84 -12.00
N ILE A 41 -15.68 -4.54 -10.82
CA ILE A 41 -15.23 -3.20 -10.43
C ILE A 41 -13.78 -3.21 -9.92
N ASN A 42 -13.04 -4.29 -10.18
CA ASN A 42 -11.63 -4.35 -9.78
C ASN A 42 -10.84 -3.23 -10.49
N GLY A 43 -10.07 -2.48 -9.71
CA GLY A 43 -9.37 -1.27 -10.10
C GLY A 43 -10.08 0.03 -9.73
N ILE A 44 -11.33 -0.02 -9.18
CA ILE A 44 -12.09 1.21 -8.88
C ILE A 44 -11.45 2.05 -7.78
N SER A 45 -10.85 1.46 -6.75
CA SER A 45 -10.17 2.21 -5.68
C SER A 45 -8.99 3.00 -6.23
N HIS A 46 -8.17 2.38 -7.07
CA HIS A 46 -7.05 3.01 -7.74
C HIS A 46 -7.51 4.08 -8.73
N PHE A 47 -8.54 3.79 -9.52
CA PHE A 47 -9.12 4.78 -10.42
C PHE A 47 -9.66 6.01 -9.68
N ILE A 48 -10.33 5.82 -8.53
CA ILE A 48 -10.81 6.93 -7.67
C ILE A 48 -9.64 7.75 -7.13
N GLU A 49 -8.54 7.10 -6.75
CA GLU A 49 -7.32 7.79 -6.35
C GLU A 49 -6.91 8.80 -7.42
N HIS A 50 -6.72 8.36 -8.67
CA HIS A 50 -6.32 9.18 -9.81
C HIS A 50 -7.30 10.34 -10.07
N VAL A 51 -8.58 10.03 -10.18
CA VAL A 51 -9.59 11.04 -10.57
C VAL A 51 -9.91 12.04 -9.46
N THR A 52 -9.50 11.76 -8.21
CA THR A 52 -9.65 12.69 -7.09
C THR A 52 -8.80 13.97 -7.29
N PHE A 53 -7.70 13.89 -8.03
CA PHE A 53 -6.83 15.03 -8.37
C PHE A 53 -7.34 15.87 -9.56
N LYS A 54 -8.41 15.46 -10.24
CA LYS A 54 -8.85 16.05 -11.51
C LYS A 54 -9.85 17.21 -11.37
N GLY A 55 -9.76 17.91 -10.26
CA GLY A 55 -10.50 19.14 -10.00
C GLY A 55 -11.62 18.99 -8.98
N THR A 56 -11.96 20.14 -8.40
CA THR A 56 -12.99 20.30 -7.38
C THR A 56 -14.02 21.33 -7.84
N LYS A 57 -15.02 21.60 -7.00
CA LYS A 57 -15.96 22.72 -7.26
C LYS A 57 -15.26 24.09 -7.29
N ARG A 58 -14.07 24.21 -6.71
CA ARG A 58 -13.31 25.48 -6.58
C ARG A 58 -12.16 25.58 -7.56
N PHE A 59 -11.59 24.48 -7.97
CA PHE A 59 -10.38 24.42 -8.78
C PHE A 59 -10.57 23.48 -9.97
N SER A 60 -10.05 23.88 -11.13
CA SER A 60 -9.76 22.94 -12.22
C SER A 60 -8.61 22.00 -11.81
N SER A 61 -8.35 20.95 -12.59
CA SER A 61 -7.24 20.04 -12.37
C SER A 61 -5.89 20.80 -12.27
N THR A 62 -5.61 21.66 -13.24
CA THR A 62 -4.40 22.51 -13.25
C THR A 62 -4.37 23.48 -12.07
N GLY A 63 -5.48 24.18 -11.81
CA GLY A 63 -5.57 25.14 -10.71
C GLY A 63 -5.41 24.50 -9.33
N LEU A 64 -5.78 23.23 -9.16
CA LEU A 64 -5.54 22.49 -7.92
C LEU A 64 -4.04 22.18 -7.75
N SER A 65 -3.36 21.75 -8.81
CA SER A 65 -1.91 21.51 -8.78
C SER A 65 -1.15 22.80 -8.49
N GLU A 66 -1.47 23.89 -9.18
CA GLU A 66 -0.89 25.22 -8.95
C GLU A 66 -1.09 25.68 -7.50
N ALA A 67 -2.27 25.44 -6.91
CA ALA A 67 -2.55 25.83 -5.54
C ALA A 67 -1.69 25.09 -4.50
N PHE A 68 -1.31 23.82 -4.75
CA PHE A 68 -0.36 23.09 -3.92
C PHE A 68 1.07 23.55 -4.16
N ASP A 69 1.46 23.81 -5.41
CA ASP A 69 2.79 24.31 -5.77
C ASP A 69 3.05 25.69 -5.19
N ASP A 70 2.08 26.60 -5.21
CA ASP A 70 2.16 27.96 -4.66
C ASP A 70 2.53 27.99 -3.17
N ILE A 71 2.17 26.96 -2.43
CA ILE A 71 2.52 26.83 -1.01
C ILE A 71 3.71 25.90 -0.76
N GLY A 72 4.33 25.37 -1.83
CA GLY A 72 5.45 24.43 -1.75
C GLY A 72 5.08 23.12 -1.05
N ALA A 73 3.83 22.68 -1.15
CA ALA A 73 3.38 21.45 -0.56
C ALA A 73 3.58 20.26 -1.52
N GLN A 74 3.90 19.10 -0.95
CA GLN A 74 4.00 17.84 -1.68
C GLN A 74 2.72 17.04 -1.42
N VAL A 75 1.85 16.95 -2.41
CA VAL A 75 0.61 16.16 -2.34
C VAL A 75 0.79 14.88 -3.15
N ASN A 76 0.28 13.77 -2.62
CA ASN A 76 0.25 12.50 -3.33
C ASN A 76 -0.83 11.58 -2.74
N ALA A 77 -1.02 10.40 -3.34
CA ALA A 77 -1.90 9.37 -2.82
C ALA A 77 -1.32 7.98 -3.13
N PHE A 78 -1.85 6.95 -2.52
CA PHE A 78 -1.59 5.57 -2.88
C PHE A 78 -2.79 4.68 -2.53
N THR A 79 -2.97 3.64 -3.32
CA THR A 79 -3.95 2.58 -3.08
C THR A 79 -3.22 1.27 -2.76
N SER A 80 -3.70 0.59 -1.72
CA SER A 80 -3.26 -0.74 -1.35
C SER A 80 -4.40 -1.75 -1.43
N LYS A 81 -4.15 -2.99 -1.01
CA LYS A 81 -5.21 -4.00 -0.95
C LYS A 81 -6.36 -3.62 -0.02
N GLU A 82 -6.08 -2.98 1.14
CA GLU A 82 -7.07 -2.73 2.19
C GLU A 82 -7.39 -1.26 2.44
N MET A 83 -6.62 -0.33 1.86
CA MET A 83 -6.84 1.10 2.08
C MET A 83 -6.38 1.96 0.91
N THR A 84 -6.95 3.17 0.82
CA THR A 84 -6.48 4.26 -0.02
C THR A 84 -6.10 5.44 0.87
N CYS A 85 -4.96 6.06 0.62
CA CYS A 85 -4.45 7.19 1.40
C CYS A 85 -4.21 8.39 0.50
N TYR A 86 -4.72 9.55 0.89
CA TYR A 86 -4.43 10.84 0.28
C TYR A 86 -3.64 11.66 1.30
N TYR A 87 -2.48 12.19 0.93
CA TYR A 87 -1.66 12.89 1.89
C TYR A 87 -0.98 14.12 1.31
N VAL A 88 -0.64 15.04 2.21
CA VAL A 88 0.14 16.23 1.88
C VAL A 88 1.23 16.45 2.92
N LYS A 89 2.42 16.79 2.47
CA LYS A 89 3.54 17.24 3.32
C LYS A 89 3.83 18.69 3.04
N SER A 90 3.88 19.51 4.09
CA SER A 90 4.17 20.93 3.98
C SER A 90 4.94 21.46 5.19
N THR A 91 5.37 22.71 5.11
CA THR A 91 5.91 23.40 6.30
C THR A 91 4.79 23.72 7.28
N LYS A 92 5.12 23.82 8.58
CA LYS A 92 4.16 24.23 9.62
C LYS A 92 3.43 25.55 9.27
N LYS A 93 4.12 26.48 8.61
CA LYS A 93 3.55 27.78 8.20
C LYS A 93 2.40 27.63 7.20
N GLN A 94 2.48 26.63 6.32
CA GLN A 94 1.49 26.38 5.26
C GLN A 94 0.47 25.28 5.63
N LEU A 95 0.57 24.74 6.85
CA LEU A 95 -0.23 23.58 7.27
C LEU A 95 -1.73 23.80 7.10
N GLU A 96 -2.27 24.93 7.56
CA GLU A 96 -3.71 25.19 7.46
C GLU A 96 -4.19 25.22 6.01
N ARG A 97 -3.41 25.88 5.13
CA ARG A 97 -3.75 25.92 3.70
C ARG A 97 -3.61 24.54 3.05
N SER A 98 -2.62 23.75 3.45
CA SER A 98 -2.46 22.37 2.97
C SER A 98 -3.64 21.48 3.37
N VAL A 99 -4.12 21.60 4.62
CA VAL A 99 -5.31 20.87 5.09
C VAL A 99 -6.56 21.32 4.34
N GLU A 100 -6.73 22.61 4.12
CA GLU A 100 -7.85 23.15 3.34
C GLU A 100 -7.87 22.58 1.92
N LEU A 101 -6.73 22.60 1.21
CA LEU A 101 -6.63 22.07 -0.16
C LEU A 101 -6.84 20.57 -0.22
N LEU A 102 -6.20 19.80 0.67
CA LEU A 102 -6.36 18.35 0.73
C LEU A 102 -7.81 17.96 1.03
N SER A 103 -8.45 18.67 1.95
CA SER A 103 -9.85 18.45 2.30
C SER A 103 -10.79 18.78 1.16
N ASP A 104 -10.55 19.88 0.44
CA ASP A 104 -11.35 20.26 -0.74
C ASP A 104 -11.20 19.22 -1.86
N MET A 105 -9.97 18.81 -2.15
CA MET A 105 -9.67 17.74 -3.09
C MET A 105 -10.40 16.44 -2.72
N PHE A 106 -10.31 16.00 -1.47
CA PHE A 106 -10.91 14.76 -1.03
C PHE A 106 -12.44 14.78 -0.97
N LEU A 107 -13.03 15.88 -0.50
CA LEU A 107 -14.48 15.98 -0.23
C LEU A 107 -15.29 16.53 -1.41
N ASN A 108 -14.70 17.37 -2.24
CA ASN A 108 -15.40 18.18 -3.24
C ASN A 108 -14.98 17.90 -4.68
N SER A 109 -14.24 16.78 -4.95
CA SER A 109 -13.94 16.35 -6.32
C SER A 109 -15.22 16.21 -7.15
N VAL A 110 -15.21 16.74 -8.37
CA VAL A 110 -16.40 16.81 -9.23
C VAL A 110 -16.59 15.59 -10.12
N TYR A 111 -15.51 14.85 -10.39
CA TYR A 111 -15.52 13.68 -11.28
C TYR A 111 -16.14 13.98 -12.64
N ASP A 112 -15.59 14.99 -13.30
CA ASP A 112 -16.02 15.42 -14.61
C ASP A 112 -15.83 14.31 -15.65
N ASP A 113 -16.80 14.12 -16.56
CA ASP A 113 -16.79 13.01 -17.52
C ASP A 113 -15.61 13.10 -18.51
N GLU A 114 -15.18 14.33 -18.90
CA GLU A 114 -14.03 14.50 -19.79
C GLU A 114 -12.73 14.13 -19.06
N GLU A 115 -12.57 14.56 -17.79
CA GLU A 115 -11.42 14.20 -16.97
C GLU A 115 -11.38 12.69 -16.67
N LEU A 116 -12.53 12.08 -16.37
CA LEU A 116 -12.63 10.62 -16.23
C LEU A 116 -12.17 9.90 -17.50
N SER A 117 -12.61 10.39 -18.66
CA SER A 117 -12.23 9.79 -19.95
C SER A 117 -10.73 9.88 -20.23
N ARG A 118 -10.09 11.02 -19.91
CA ARG A 118 -8.63 11.20 -20.04
C ARG A 118 -7.88 10.28 -19.11
N GLU A 119 -8.32 10.19 -17.86
CA GLU A 119 -7.63 9.43 -16.83
C GLU A 119 -7.71 7.91 -17.03
N LYS A 120 -8.78 7.41 -17.67
CA LYS A 120 -8.82 6.01 -18.11
C LYS A 120 -7.62 5.65 -18.99
N GLY A 121 -7.26 6.52 -19.93
CA GLY A 121 -6.08 6.33 -20.76
C GLY A 121 -4.79 6.22 -19.94
N VAL A 122 -4.61 7.10 -18.95
CA VAL A 122 -3.44 7.10 -18.07
C VAL A 122 -3.36 5.81 -17.25
N VAL A 123 -4.47 5.40 -16.63
CA VAL A 123 -4.50 4.17 -15.81
C VAL A 123 -4.30 2.92 -16.67
N ILE A 124 -4.81 2.89 -17.90
CA ILE A 124 -4.56 1.76 -18.83
C ILE A 124 -3.09 1.69 -19.21
N GLU A 125 -2.41 2.82 -19.44
CA GLU A 125 -0.97 2.83 -19.68
C GLU A 125 -0.19 2.33 -18.45
N GLU A 126 -0.62 2.65 -17.23
CA GLU A 126 0.00 2.12 -16.02
C GLU A 126 -0.21 0.60 -15.87
N ILE A 127 -1.41 0.09 -16.22
CA ILE A 127 -1.66 -1.35 -16.30
C ILE A 127 -0.70 -2.02 -17.30
N ASN A 128 -0.50 -1.40 -18.48
CA ASN A 128 0.42 -1.90 -19.49
C ASN A 128 1.86 -1.90 -18.98
N MET A 129 2.31 -0.83 -18.32
CA MET A 129 3.65 -0.74 -17.70
C MET A 129 3.86 -1.84 -16.65
N SER A 130 2.88 -2.06 -15.77
CA SER A 130 2.95 -3.15 -14.78
C SER A 130 2.96 -4.51 -15.47
N TYR A 131 2.15 -4.68 -16.51
CA TYR A 131 2.18 -5.92 -17.30
C TYR A 131 3.54 -6.12 -18.00
N ASP A 132 4.22 -5.07 -18.41
CA ASP A 132 5.55 -5.12 -19.01
C ASP A 132 6.68 -5.31 -18.00
N THR A 133 6.38 -5.25 -16.71
CA THR A 133 7.31 -5.54 -15.62
C THR A 133 7.14 -7.00 -15.17
N PRO A 134 8.03 -7.93 -15.52
CA PRO A 134 7.84 -9.36 -15.24
C PRO A 134 7.79 -9.69 -13.75
N GLU A 135 8.44 -8.88 -12.90
CA GLU A 135 8.37 -8.99 -11.44
C GLU A 135 6.96 -8.74 -10.93
N ASP A 136 6.31 -7.65 -11.36
CA ASP A 136 4.94 -7.30 -10.96
C ASP A 136 3.95 -8.39 -11.39
N VAL A 137 4.05 -8.85 -12.64
CA VAL A 137 3.23 -9.96 -13.15
C VAL A 137 3.42 -11.24 -12.32
N CYS A 138 4.65 -11.53 -11.89
CA CYS A 138 4.96 -12.70 -11.08
C CYS A 138 4.37 -12.58 -9.67
N LEU A 139 4.45 -11.40 -9.04
CA LEU A 139 3.93 -11.14 -7.69
C LEU A 139 2.40 -11.07 -7.66
N ASP A 140 1.76 -10.52 -8.69
CA ASP A 140 0.31 -10.57 -8.85
C ASP A 140 -0.18 -12.00 -9.07
N ALA A 141 0.51 -12.78 -9.90
CA ALA A 141 0.21 -14.21 -10.06
C ALA A 141 0.39 -14.99 -8.74
N LEU A 142 1.40 -14.64 -7.92
CA LEU A 142 1.55 -15.22 -6.58
C LEU A 142 0.36 -14.87 -5.68
N SER A 143 -0.07 -13.62 -5.66
CA SER A 143 -1.23 -13.18 -4.87
C SER A 143 -2.50 -13.94 -5.29
N GLN A 144 -2.73 -14.09 -6.59
CA GLN A 144 -3.84 -14.86 -7.14
C GLN A 144 -3.73 -16.35 -6.78
N ALA A 145 -2.56 -16.97 -6.92
CA ALA A 145 -2.35 -18.37 -6.58
C ALA A 145 -2.57 -18.65 -5.08
N PHE A 146 -2.26 -17.67 -4.22
CA PHE A 146 -2.30 -17.81 -2.77
C PHE A 146 -3.68 -17.46 -2.17
N TYR A 147 -4.34 -16.41 -2.66
CA TYR A 147 -5.61 -15.90 -2.15
C TYR A 147 -6.83 -16.18 -3.04
N GLY A 148 -6.62 -16.60 -4.30
CA GLY A 148 -7.69 -16.82 -5.29
C GLY A 148 -7.96 -15.60 -6.16
N ASP A 149 -9.10 -15.64 -6.88
CA ASP A 149 -9.45 -14.65 -7.90
C ASP A 149 -10.23 -13.44 -7.34
N GLU A 150 -10.43 -13.37 -6.03
CA GLU A 150 -11.20 -12.34 -5.34
C GLU A 150 -10.44 -11.80 -4.13
N GLY A 151 -10.86 -10.65 -3.64
CA GLY A 151 -10.31 -10.04 -2.42
C GLY A 151 -8.81 -9.75 -2.52
N LEU A 152 -8.02 -10.32 -1.63
CA LEU A 152 -6.56 -10.10 -1.61
C LEU A 152 -5.82 -10.64 -2.84
N GLY A 153 -6.43 -11.56 -3.59
CA GLY A 153 -5.84 -12.12 -4.80
C GLY A 153 -5.96 -11.23 -6.05
N GLN A 154 -6.87 -10.25 -6.04
CA GLN A 154 -7.05 -9.31 -7.15
C GLN A 154 -5.88 -8.32 -7.24
N THR A 155 -5.59 -7.82 -8.44
CA THR A 155 -4.61 -6.73 -8.64
C THR A 155 -5.15 -5.41 -8.06
N ILE A 156 -4.26 -4.47 -7.76
CA ILE A 156 -4.68 -3.13 -7.32
C ILE A 156 -5.13 -2.29 -8.53
N LEU A 157 -4.44 -2.42 -9.65
CA LEU A 157 -4.69 -1.65 -10.86
C LEU A 157 -5.99 -2.05 -11.58
N GLY A 158 -6.48 -3.28 -11.33
CA GLY A 158 -7.61 -3.83 -12.08
C GLY A 158 -7.22 -4.31 -13.48
N ASP A 159 -8.16 -4.26 -14.39
CA ASP A 159 -7.98 -4.56 -15.82
C ASP A 159 -8.57 -3.47 -16.72
N ALA A 160 -8.10 -3.43 -17.98
CA ALA A 160 -8.48 -2.39 -18.93
C ALA A 160 -9.99 -2.37 -19.26
N ASP A 161 -10.66 -3.52 -19.26
CA ASP A 161 -12.08 -3.62 -19.57
C ASP A 161 -12.90 -2.99 -18.44
N ASN A 162 -12.56 -3.27 -17.20
CA ASN A 162 -13.17 -2.64 -16.03
C ASN A 162 -12.95 -1.13 -16.05
N ILE A 163 -11.69 -0.67 -16.21
CA ILE A 163 -11.36 0.76 -16.26
C ILE A 163 -12.18 1.48 -17.34
N ASN A 164 -12.28 0.90 -18.54
CA ASN A 164 -13.09 1.47 -19.63
C ASN A 164 -14.60 1.55 -19.29
N SER A 165 -15.10 0.61 -18.48
CA SER A 165 -16.51 0.56 -18.09
C SER A 165 -16.90 1.61 -17.05
N PHE A 166 -15.95 2.14 -16.26
CA PHE A 166 -16.21 3.05 -15.17
C PHE A 166 -16.78 4.39 -15.69
N ASN A 167 -17.75 4.89 -14.99
CA ASN A 167 -18.35 6.20 -15.23
C ASN A 167 -18.51 6.95 -13.89
N ARG A 168 -18.93 8.19 -13.97
CA ARG A 168 -19.12 9.04 -12.80
C ARG A 168 -20.01 8.37 -11.73
N GLN A 169 -21.07 7.68 -12.15
CA GLN A 169 -21.98 7.01 -11.21
C GLN A 169 -21.31 5.84 -10.49
N THR A 170 -20.45 5.08 -11.18
CA THR A 170 -19.65 3.99 -10.58
C THR A 170 -18.74 4.54 -9.48
N VAL A 171 -18.02 5.64 -9.76
CA VAL A 171 -17.16 6.34 -8.79
C VAL A 171 -17.96 6.80 -7.58
N LEU A 172 -19.06 7.49 -7.79
CA LEU A 172 -19.91 8.03 -6.71
C LEU A 172 -20.52 6.91 -5.85
N ASN A 173 -20.97 5.82 -6.46
CA ASN A 173 -21.51 4.67 -5.72
C ASN A 173 -20.46 4.04 -4.80
N TYR A 174 -19.25 3.81 -5.30
CA TYR A 174 -18.16 3.25 -4.49
C TYR A 174 -17.76 4.19 -3.35
N ARG A 175 -17.70 5.49 -3.62
CA ARG A 175 -17.43 6.48 -2.57
C ARG A 175 -18.55 6.52 -1.52
N ASP A 176 -19.80 6.46 -1.93
CA ASP A 176 -20.96 6.42 -1.02
C ASP A 176 -20.92 5.17 -0.11
N ASP A 177 -20.45 4.05 -0.64
CA ASP A 177 -20.30 2.80 0.10
C ASP A 177 -19.18 2.82 1.15
N TYR A 178 -18.05 3.50 0.90
CA TYR A 178 -16.83 3.33 1.70
C TYR A 178 -16.18 4.62 2.22
N TYR A 179 -16.45 5.80 1.64
CA TYR A 179 -15.80 7.07 1.99
C TYR A 179 -16.59 7.84 3.05
N ASN A 180 -16.96 7.17 4.13
CA ASN A 180 -17.75 7.73 5.22
C ASN A 180 -16.94 7.84 6.50
N ALA A 181 -17.38 8.68 7.44
CA ALA A 181 -16.64 9.03 8.65
C ALA A 181 -16.19 7.81 9.48
N ASP A 182 -17.02 6.78 9.56
CA ASP A 182 -16.71 5.56 10.32
C ASP A 182 -15.60 4.70 9.71
N ASN A 183 -15.28 4.93 8.43
CA ASN A 183 -14.23 4.22 7.68
C ASN A 183 -13.00 5.10 7.38
N ILE A 184 -12.92 6.30 7.96
CA ILE A 184 -11.83 7.26 7.71
C ILE A 184 -11.00 7.46 8.99
N VAL A 185 -9.69 7.56 8.79
CA VAL A 185 -8.71 8.03 9.78
C VAL A 185 -8.00 9.25 9.22
N ILE A 186 -7.95 10.32 9.99
CA ILE A 186 -7.11 11.48 9.70
C ILE A 186 -5.84 11.36 10.52
N SER A 187 -4.69 11.48 9.89
CA SER A 187 -3.39 11.37 10.52
C SER A 187 -2.60 12.66 10.36
N PHE A 188 -1.95 13.08 11.43
CA PHE A 188 -0.97 14.17 11.41
C PHE A 188 0.33 13.68 12.04
N ALA A 189 1.45 13.93 11.37
CA ALA A 189 2.79 13.66 11.90
C ALA A 189 3.70 14.86 11.67
N GLY A 190 4.43 15.32 12.71
CA GLY A 190 5.34 16.46 12.60
C GLY A 190 5.12 17.48 13.71
N ASN A 191 5.43 18.75 13.42
CA ASN A 191 5.37 19.83 14.41
C ASN A 191 3.92 20.33 14.63
N ILE A 192 3.08 19.47 15.18
CA ILE A 192 1.68 19.74 15.48
C ILE A 192 1.22 18.92 16.69
N ASP A 193 0.42 19.50 17.58
CA ASP A 193 -0.22 18.80 18.69
C ASP A 193 -1.67 18.39 18.35
N LEU A 194 -2.24 17.51 19.18
CA LEU A 194 -3.61 17.01 18.99
C LEU A 194 -4.65 18.15 18.98
N LYS A 195 -4.48 19.19 19.78
CA LYS A 195 -5.42 20.32 19.84
C LYS A 195 -5.45 21.10 18.54
N GLN A 196 -4.29 21.44 18.00
CA GLN A 196 -4.17 22.11 16.71
C GLN A 196 -4.75 21.26 15.56
N ALA A 197 -4.45 19.95 15.54
CA ALA A 197 -5.00 19.03 14.57
C ALA A 197 -6.53 18.91 14.67
N ASP A 198 -7.08 18.82 15.89
CA ASP A 198 -8.51 18.79 16.15
C ASP A 198 -9.24 20.05 15.63
N GLU A 199 -8.65 21.24 15.82
CA GLU A 199 -9.20 22.49 15.30
C GLU A 199 -9.26 22.48 13.76
N LEU A 200 -8.21 22.00 13.08
CA LEU A 200 -8.19 21.90 11.62
C LEU A 200 -9.22 20.86 11.10
N VAL A 201 -9.31 19.68 11.73
CA VAL A 201 -10.30 18.67 11.36
C VAL A 201 -11.72 19.18 11.54
N LYS A 202 -12.02 19.88 12.64
CA LYS A 202 -13.34 20.49 12.88
C LYS A 202 -13.69 21.57 11.86
N LYS A 203 -12.69 22.29 11.35
CA LYS A 203 -12.90 23.37 10.41
C LYS A 203 -13.09 22.87 8.98
N TYR A 204 -12.29 21.90 8.54
CA TYR A 204 -12.18 21.56 7.12
C TYR A 204 -12.72 20.18 6.75
N ILE A 205 -12.88 19.25 7.69
CA ILE A 205 -13.24 17.86 7.39
C ILE A 205 -14.55 17.47 8.04
N LEU A 206 -14.64 17.58 9.36
CA LEU A 206 -15.75 17.05 10.16
C LEU A 206 -17.14 17.52 9.72
N PRO A 207 -17.38 18.79 9.32
CA PRO A 207 -18.70 19.26 8.87
C PRO A 207 -19.13 18.75 7.49
N PHE A 208 -18.19 18.20 6.71
CA PHE A 208 -18.39 17.87 5.30
C PHE A 208 -18.27 16.38 4.98
N VAL A 209 -17.67 15.60 5.89
CA VAL A 209 -17.56 14.14 5.72
C VAL A 209 -18.92 13.49 5.96
N SER A 210 -19.25 12.49 5.14
CA SER A 210 -20.52 11.76 5.23
C SER A 210 -20.63 10.99 6.55
N ASP A 211 -21.78 11.11 7.23
CA ASP A 211 -22.12 10.38 8.45
C ASP A 211 -22.83 9.05 8.16
N LYS A 212 -22.99 8.68 6.90
CA LYS A 212 -23.52 7.37 6.52
C LYS A 212 -22.65 6.27 7.10
N LYS A 213 -23.25 5.12 7.32
CA LYS A 213 -22.51 3.93 7.71
C LYS A 213 -21.89 3.29 6.48
N SER A 214 -20.61 3.08 6.52
CA SER A 214 -19.88 2.37 5.45
C SER A 214 -20.34 0.93 5.33
N LYS A 215 -20.22 0.35 4.14
CA LYS A 215 -20.36 -1.09 3.97
C LYS A 215 -19.34 -1.81 4.85
N PRO A 216 -19.72 -2.96 5.44
CA PRO A 216 -18.82 -3.70 6.29
C PRO A 216 -17.61 -4.21 5.48
N PHE A 217 -16.46 -4.27 6.15
CA PHE A 217 -15.26 -4.89 5.60
C PHE A 217 -15.45 -6.41 5.54
N ASN A 218 -16.01 -6.90 4.45
CA ASN A 218 -16.25 -8.32 4.22
C ASN A 218 -15.34 -8.78 3.08
N VAL A 219 -14.15 -9.22 3.41
CA VAL A 219 -13.23 -9.84 2.45
C VAL A 219 -13.37 -11.35 2.55
N THR A 220 -13.81 -11.98 1.46
CA THR A 220 -13.78 -13.44 1.38
C THR A 220 -12.33 -13.89 1.17
N THR A 221 -11.58 -13.98 2.26
CA THR A 221 -10.21 -14.48 2.18
C THR A 221 -10.27 -16.00 2.11
N ARG A 222 -10.10 -16.57 0.94
CA ARG A 222 -9.80 -18.00 0.82
C ARG A 222 -8.38 -18.19 1.33
N LYS A 223 -8.25 -18.69 2.55
CA LYS A 223 -6.95 -18.89 3.19
C LYS A 223 -6.18 -20.00 2.49
N ASN A 224 -4.97 -19.69 2.06
CA ASN A 224 -3.91 -20.64 1.72
C ASN A 224 -4.30 -21.64 0.63
N LEU A 225 -4.68 -21.16 -0.54
CA LEU A 225 -4.79 -22.03 -1.69
C LEU A 225 -3.37 -22.52 -2.06
N CYS A 226 -3.16 -23.84 -2.11
CA CYS A 226 -1.95 -24.40 -2.71
C CYS A 226 -2.08 -24.31 -4.23
N GLY A 227 -1.94 -23.10 -4.76
CA GLY A 227 -2.07 -22.82 -6.19
C GLY A 227 -0.71 -22.77 -6.89
N LYS A 228 -0.71 -23.01 -8.19
CA LYS A 228 0.41 -22.76 -9.09
C LYS A 228 -0.10 -22.04 -10.33
N ILE A 229 0.46 -20.90 -10.62
CA ILE A 229 0.17 -20.14 -11.83
C ILE A 229 1.46 -20.06 -12.64
N LEU A 230 1.36 -20.32 -13.93
CA LEU A 230 2.43 -20.17 -14.91
C LEU A 230 1.99 -19.14 -15.94
N LYS A 231 2.75 -18.07 -16.08
CA LYS A 231 2.58 -17.07 -17.12
C LYS A 231 3.72 -17.19 -18.12
N ASN A 232 3.39 -17.39 -19.40
CA ASN A 232 4.39 -17.36 -20.47
C ASN A 232 4.51 -15.94 -20.99
N LYS A 233 5.73 -15.42 -20.97
CA LYS A 233 6.05 -14.10 -21.48
C LYS A 233 7.44 -14.15 -22.15
N ASP A 234 7.62 -13.42 -23.23
CA ASP A 234 8.92 -13.33 -23.91
C ASP A 234 9.81 -12.35 -23.11
N VAL A 235 10.61 -12.91 -22.22
CA VAL A 235 11.49 -12.17 -21.31
C VAL A 235 12.82 -12.91 -21.12
N GLU A 236 13.88 -12.18 -20.86
CA GLU A 236 15.23 -12.76 -20.72
C GLU A 236 15.39 -13.62 -19.46
N GLN A 237 14.68 -13.30 -18.39
CA GLN A 237 14.78 -13.99 -17.09
C GLN A 237 13.50 -14.76 -16.77
N LEU A 238 13.66 -15.85 -16.06
CA LEU A 238 12.57 -16.54 -15.38
C LEU A 238 12.34 -15.88 -14.02
N HIS A 239 11.11 -15.51 -13.73
CA HIS A 239 10.68 -14.92 -12.46
C HIS A 239 9.96 -15.99 -11.64
N LEU A 240 10.48 -16.28 -10.46
CA LEU A 240 9.96 -17.28 -9.53
C LEU A 240 9.48 -16.59 -8.25
N ALA A 241 8.24 -16.81 -7.89
CA ALA A 241 7.72 -16.40 -6.60
C ALA A 241 7.14 -17.60 -5.84
N LEU A 242 7.46 -17.69 -4.54
CA LEU A 242 6.98 -18.71 -3.63
C LEU A 242 6.23 -18.04 -2.48
N GLY A 243 4.98 -18.47 -2.22
CA GLY A 243 4.14 -17.96 -1.14
C GLY A 243 3.98 -18.97 -0.01
N PHE A 244 4.07 -18.48 1.21
CA PHE A 244 3.87 -19.23 2.45
C PHE A 244 2.87 -18.49 3.33
N SER A 245 2.21 -19.21 4.24
CA SER A 245 1.36 -18.58 5.24
C SER A 245 2.17 -17.64 6.12
N GLY A 246 1.67 -16.42 6.28
CA GLY A 246 2.20 -15.40 7.19
C GLY A 246 1.22 -15.09 8.31
N LEU A 247 1.51 -14.05 9.06
CA LEU A 247 0.70 -13.55 10.16
C LEU A 247 -0.10 -12.32 9.73
N LYS A 248 -1.27 -12.12 10.33
CA LYS A 248 -2.01 -10.87 10.19
C LYS A 248 -1.23 -9.70 10.82
N TYR A 249 -1.54 -8.46 10.40
CA TYR A 249 -0.72 -7.31 10.76
C TYR A 249 -0.66 -7.03 12.28
N ASP A 250 -1.72 -7.33 13.04
CA ASP A 250 -1.82 -7.12 14.49
C ASP A 250 -1.48 -8.36 15.32
N ASP A 251 -0.90 -9.41 14.71
CA ASP A 251 -0.47 -10.60 15.45
C ASP A 251 0.68 -10.25 16.40
N PRO A 252 0.64 -10.68 17.68
CA PRO A 252 1.71 -10.42 18.62
C PRO A 252 3.11 -10.91 18.17
N GLN A 253 3.16 -11.86 17.25
CA GLN A 253 4.39 -12.40 16.70
C GLN A 253 4.89 -11.68 15.42
N SER A 254 4.18 -10.64 14.95
CA SER A 254 4.56 -9.90 13.73
C SER A 254 5.99 -9.36 13.78
N THR A 255 6.42 -8.86 14.95
CA THR A 255 7.81 -8.42 15.16
C THR A 255 8.81 -9.56 14.98
N ALA A 256 8.51 -10.76 15.46
CA ALA A 256 9.37 -11.93 15.28
C ALA A 256 9.46 -12.33 13.79
N VAL A 257 8.36 -12.21 13.03
CA VAL A 257 8.36 -12.43 11.58
C VAL A 257 9.25 -11.39 10.88
N SER A 258 9.20 -10.11 11.30
CA SER A 258 10.08 -9.08 10.75
C SER A 258 11.56 -9.39 10.97
N VAL A 259 11.92 -9.81 12.19
CA VAL A 259 13.30 -10.25 12.53
C VAL A 259 13.72 -11.46 11.68
N PHE A 260 12.82 -12.45 11.57
CA PHE A 260 13.05 -13.63 10.73
C PHE A 260 13.25 -13.24 9.26
N ASN A 261 12.42 -12.35 8.72
CA ASN A 261 12.54 -11.90 7.34
C ASN A 261 13.88 -11.21 7.04
N VAL A 262 14.39 -10.41 7.96
CA VAL A 262 15.72 -9.79 7.79
C VAL A 262 16.80 -10.85 7.65
N ALA A 263 16.80 -11.87 8.48
CA ALA A 263 17.75 -12.96 8.38
C ALA A 263 17.53 -13.86 7.16
N LEU A 264 16.27 -14.05 6.73
CA LEU A 264 15.93 -14.89 5.58
C LEU A 264 16.33 -14.24 4.26
N GLY A 265 15.82 -13.02 3.96
CA GLY A 265 15.92 -12.47 2.61
C GLY A 265 15.93 -10.93 2.50
N SER A 266 16.07 -10.18 3.60
CA SER A 266 16.10 -8.72 3.56
C SER A 266 17.53 -8.18 3.67
N GLY A 267 18.30 -8.25 2.60
CA GLY A 267 19.62 -7.64 2.54
C GLY A 267 20.75 -8.60 2.20
N MET A 268 21.94 -8.04 1.97
CA MET A 268 23.11 -8.78 1.46
C MET A 268 23.64 -9.86 2.39
N SER A 269 23.41 -9.77 3.69
CA SER A 269 23.84 -10.78 4.66
C SER A 269 22.78 -11.84 4.97
N SER A 270 21.62 -11.77 4.33
CA SER A 270 20.54 -12.75 4.49
C SER A 270 20.90 -14.11 3.91
N ARG A 271 20.29 -15.18 4.42
CA ARG A 271 20.59 -16.54 3.97
C ARG A 271 20.29 -16.77 2.50
N LEU A 272 19.17 -16.23 1.99
CA LEU A 272 18.82 -16.36 0.57
C LEU A 272 19.86 -15.68 -0.32
N PHE A 273 20.24 -14.43 0.02
CA PHE A 273 21.25 -13.71 -0.73
C PHE A 273 22.59 -14.43 -0.75
N GLN A 274 23.07 -14.86 0.42
CA GLN A 274 24.36 -15.54 0.55
C GLN A 274 24.39 -16.91 -0.14
N GLU A 275 23.33 -17.73 0.00
CA GLU A 275 23.32 -19.07 -0.58
C GLU A 275 23.01 -19.09 -2.07
N VAL A 276 21.96 -18.35 -2.51
CA VAL A 276 21.45 -18.45 -3.87
C VAL A 276 22.21 -17.55 -4.83
N ARG A 277 22.54 -16.32 -4.39
CA ARG A 277 23.23 -15.34 -5.23
C ARG A 277 24.75 -15.44 -5.08
N GLU A 278 25.30 -15.26 -3.86
CA GLU A 278 26.75 -15.13 -3.68
C GLU A 278 27.48 -16.48 -3.87
N LYS A 279 27.05 -17.54 -3.23
CA LYS A 279 27.72 -18.83 -3.30
C LYS A 279 27.44 -19.59 -4.58
N LEU A 280 26.19 -19.59 -5.05
CA LEU A 280 25.78 -20.42 -6.16
C LEU A 280 25.66 -19.64 -7.50
N GLY A 281 25.59 -18.30 -7.47
CA GLY A 281 25.50 -17.46 -8.66
C GLY A 281 24.26 -17.72 -9.50
N LEU A 282 23.13 -18.14 -8.89
CA LEU A 282 21.95 -18.60 -9.62
C LEU A 282 20.97 -17.48 -9.99
N CYS A 283 21.10 -16.30 -9.37
CA CYS A 283 20.21 -15.17 -9.59
C CYS A 283 20.94 -13.85 -9.38
N TYR A 284 20.44 -12.79 -10.01
CA TYR A 284 20.85 -11.42 -9.70
C TYR A 284 20.07 -10.86 -8.52
N THR A 285 18.79 -11.17 -8.45
CA THR A 285 17.89 -10.69 -7.40
C THR A 285 17.25 -11.86 -6.69
N VAL A 286 17.32 -11.86 -5.36
CA VAL A 286 16.55 -12.77 -4.48
C VAL A 286 16.26 -12.04 -3.18
N TYR A 287 15.00 -12.07 -2.75
CA TYR A 287 14.58 -11.48 -1.49
C TYR A 287 13.33 -12.15 -0.92
N SER A 288 13.01 -11.85 0.32
CA SER A 288 11.76 -12.22 0.95
C SER A 288 11.08 -11.02 1.58
N TYR A 289 9.74 -11.04 1.66
CA TYR A 289 8.98 -10.03 2.36
C TYR A 289 7.69 -10.62 2.97
N PRO A 290 7.34 -10.21 4.19
CA PRO A 290 6.06 -10.51 4.79
C PRO A 290 5.01 -9.49 4.34
N SER A 291 3.77 -9.95 4.14
CA SER A 291 2.59 -9.11 3.96
C SER A 291 1.57 -9.45 5.03
N GLY A 292 1.26 -8.50 5.90
CA GLY A 292 0.22 -8.61 6.91
C GLY A 292 -1.02 -7.85 6.48
N TYR A 293 -2.17 -8.52 6.49
CA TYR A 293 -3.48 -7.95 6.26
C TYR A 293 -4.33 -8.06 7.53
N ARG A 294 -5.50 -7.45 7.52
CA ARG A 294 -6.41 -7.44 8.68
C ARG A 294 -6.72 -8.83 9.22
N ASP A 295 -7.04 -9.78 8.33
CA ASP A 295 -7.51 -11.12 8.72
C ASP A 295 -6.59 -12.24 8.19
N SER A 296 -5.49 -11.90 7.53
CA SER A 296 -4.59 -12.84 6.88
C SER A 296 -3.17 -12.30 6.79
N GLY A 297 -2.24 -13.14 6.33
CA GLY A 297 -0.89 -12.73 5.98
C GLY A 297 -0.19 -13.78 5.14
N SER A 298 0.86 -13.34 4.45
CA SER A 298 1.73 -14.18 3.65
C SER A 298 3.20 -13.83 3.87
N MET A 299 4.07 -14.76 3.55
CA MET A 299 5.51 -14.55 3.38
C MET A 299 5.83 -14.94 1.95
N ALA A 300 6.38 -14.03 1.19
CA ALA A 300 6.80 -14.27 -0.18
C ALA A 300 8.33 -14.36 -0.28
N ILE A 301 8.80 -15.20 -1.19
CA ILE A 301 10.19 -15.23 -1.66
C ILE A 301 10.13 -15.03 -3.16
N TYR A 302 10.89 -14.08 -3.66
CA TYR A 302 11.03 -13.80 -5.08
C TYR A 302 12.47 -14.01 -5.52
N ALA A 303 12.66 -14.50 -6.77
CA ALA A 303 13.96 -14.60 -7.42
C ALA A 303 13.85 -14.39 -8.94
N GLY A 304 14.70 -13.49 -9.48
CA GLY A 304 14.92 -13.33 -10.92
C GLY A 304 16.10 -14.20 -11.36
N LEU A 305 15.85 -15.17 -12.23
CA LEU A 305 16.75 -16.30 -12.51
C LEU A 305 17.05 -16.42 -14.01
N ASN A 306 18.18 -17.06 -14.32
CA ASN A 306 18.32 -17.70 -15.64
C ASN A 306 17.43 -18.97 -15.66
N SER A 307 16.70 -19.19 -16.76
CA SER A 307 15.75 -20.31 -16.90
C SER A 307 16.40 -21.68 -16.65
N GLU A 308 17.66 -21.88 -17.08
CA GLU A 308 18.42 -23.11 -16.86
C GLU A 308 18.75 -23.37 -15.38
N SER A 309 18.75 -22.32 -14.58
CA SER A 309 19.07 -22.37 -13.15
C SER A 309 17.85 -22.55 -12.24
N ALA A 310 16.64 -22.50 -12.79
CA ALA A 310 15.38 -22.46 -12.01
C ALA A 310 15.26 -23.59 -10.99
N ASN A 311 15.48 -24.85 -11.40
CA ASN A 311 15.36 -25.99 -10.50
C ASN A 311 16.43 -25.95 -9.40
N LYS A 312 17.69 -25.57 -9.73
CA LYS A 312 18.78 -25.44 -8.77
C LYS A 312 18.50 -24.36 -7.75
N ALA A 313 17.96 -23.22 -8.20
CA ALA A 313 17.58 -22.10 -7.33
C ALA A 313 16.43 -22.48 -6.41
N TYR A 314 15.38 -23.12 -6.92
CA TYR A 314 14.29 -23.66 -6.12
C TYR A 314 14.80 -24.58 -5.01
N ASP A 315 15.65 -25.57 -5.36
CA ASP A 315 16.23 -26.52 -4.41
C ASP A 315 17.11 -25.82 -3.36
N ALA A 316 17.86 -24.77 -3.77
CA ALA A 316 18.67 -23.97 -2.85
C ALA A 316 17.77 -23.19 -1.88
N ILE A 317 16.73 -22.52 -2.36
CA ILE A 317 15.75 -21.81 -1.50
C ILE A 317 15.13 -22.80 -0.50
N MET A 318 14.68 -23.95 -0.97
CA MET A 318 14.06 -24.97 -0.10
C MET A 318 15.04 -25.54 0.93
N ARG A 319 16.35 -25.67 0.61
CA ARG A 319 17.37 -26.05 1.59
C ARG A 319 17.57 -24.97 2.66
N VAL A 320 17.60 -23.69 2.28
CA VAL A 320 17.68 -22.56 3.23
C VAL A 320 16.49 -22.61 4.19
N LEU A 321 15.26 -22.74 3.67
CA LEU A 321 14.05 -22.82 4.50
C LEU A 321 14.06 -24.03 5.44
N LYS A 322 14.50 -25.20 4.93
CA LYS A 322 14.63 -26.41 5.77
C LYS A 322 15.65 -26.22 6.87
N GLY A 323 16.81 -25.65 6.58
CA GLY A 323 17.83 -25.34 7.58
C GLY A 323 17.31 -24.39 8.65
N LEU A 324 16.59 -23.31 8.26
CA LEU A 324 15.97 -22.40 9.21
C LEU A 324 14.94 -23.09 10.11
N LYS A 325 14.14 -24.01 9.55
CA LYS A 325 13.16 -24.79 10.32
C LYS A 325 13.81 -25.74 11.31
N THR A 326 14.97 -26.33 10.96
CA THR A 326 15.63 -27.35 11.78
C THR A 326 16.53 -26.72 12.85
N ASP A 327 17.33 -25.74 12.44
CA ASP A 327 18.43 -25.20 13.26
C ASP A 327 18.11 -23.82 13.84
N GLY A 328 17.08 -23.14 13.32
CA GLY A 328 16.73 -21.77 13.68
C GLY A 328 17.73 -20.74 13.16
N LEU A 329 17.69 -19.54 13.76
CA LEU A 329 18.68 -18.49 13.55
C LEU A 329 19.86 -18.67 14.52
N THR A 330 21.06 -18.39 14.07
CA THR A 330 22.19 -18.24 14.95
C THR A 330 22.06 -16.95 15.76
N GLU A 331 22.69 -16.87 16.92
CA GLU A 331 22.70 -15.66 17.75
C GLU A 331 23.23 -14.45 16.97
N LYS A 332 24.26 -14.64 16.15
CA LYS A 332 24.84 -13.58 15.31
C LYS A 332 23.84 -13.06 14.25
N GLU A 333 23.05 -13.92 13.63
CA GLU A 333 22.00 -13.53 12.68
C GLU A 333 20.88 -12.78 13.40
N LEU A 334 20.48 -13.24 14.58
CA LEU A 334 19.46 -12.61 15.40
C LEU A 334 19.87 -11.19 15.81
N GLU A 335 21.07 -11.01 16.35
CA GLU A 335 21.56 -9.69 16.77
C GLU A 335 21.72 -8.74 15.58
N ARG A 336 22.18 -9.23 14.43
CA ARG A 336 22.26 -8.44 13.20
C ARG A 336 20.86 -7.99 12.73
N ALA A 337 19.89 -8.88 12.73
CA ALA A 337 18.53 -8.58 12.31
C ALA A 337 17.88 -7.55 13.24
N LYS A 338 18.06 -7.69 14.56
CA LYS A 338 17.61 -6.69 15.53
C LYS A 338 18.24 -5.32 15.29
N ALA A 339 19.56 -5.27 15.08
CA ALA A 339 20.26 -4.01 14.82
C ALA A 339 19.75 -3.32 13.57
N GLN A 340 19.50 -4.06 12.47
CA GLN A 340 18.94 -3.47 11.24
C GLN A 340 17.53 -2.93 11.44
N ILE A 341 16.67 -3.64 12.16
CA ILE A 341 15.30 -3.18 12.43
C ILE A 341 15.32 -1.91 13.31
N LEU A 342 16.12 -1.92 14.39
CA LEU A 342 16.24 -0.74 15.26
C LEU A 342 16.73 0.48 14.50
N SER A 343 17.79 0.34 13.69
CA SER A 343 18.28 1.43 12.84
C SER A 343 17.23 1.92 11.85
N SER A 344 16.43 1.01 11.26
CA SER A 344 15.34 1.42 10.35
C SER A 344 14.26 2.24 11.07
N PHE A 345 13.93 1.91 12.32
CA PHE A 345 13.01 2.72 13.14
C PHE A 345 13.60 4.09 13.48
N GLU A 346 14.89 4.15 13.83
CA GLU A 346 15.57 5.41 14.14
C GLU A 346 15.61 6.33 12.91
N PHE A 347 15.99 5.80 11.74
CA PHE A 347 15.97 6.56 10.48
C PHE A 347 14.55 7.00 10.08
N GLY A 348 13.54 6.12 10.27
CA GLY A 348 12.15 6.47 10.03
C GLY A 348 11.62 7.59 10.95
N ALA A 349 12.12 7.66 12.18
CA ALA A 349 11.71 8.70 13.13
C ALA A 349 12.27 10.10 12.80
N GLU A 350 13.21 10.23 11.86
CA GLU A 350 13.74 11.50 11.38
C GLU A 350 12.89 12.15 10.28
N SER A 351 11.85 11.44 9.81
CA SER A 351 10.96 11.91 8.73
C SER A 351 9.49 11.90 9.16
N THR A 352 8.73 12.86 8.62
CA THR A 352 7.26 12.90 8.73
C THR A 352 6.62 12.12 7.61
#